data_34d1211bb7bec4674fcdaad1407b32a2
#
_entry.id   34d1211bb7bec4674fcdaad1407b32a2
#
_cell.length_a   1.000
_cell.length_b   1.000
_cell.length_c   1.000
_cell.angle_alpha   90.00
_cell.angle_beta   90.00
_cell.angle_gamma   90.00
#
_symmetry.space_group_name_H-M   'P 1'
#
loop_
_entity.id
_entity.type
_entity.pdbx_description
1 polymer ?
#
loop_
_entity_poly.entity_id
_entity_poly.type
_entity_poly.pdbx_seq_one_letter_code
_entity_poly.pdbx_strand_id
1 'polypeptide(L)'
;QAADAGKKVLVVDKRDHIAGNVYTEKIEGINVHRYGAHIFHTNNKRVWEYLNRFTEFNRFTNSPVANYNGELYSLPFNMYTFNKMWGVVTPDEARKMIEKQKQAAGISKPHNLEEQAISLVGTDIYEKLIKGYTMKQWGRPCTELPAFIIKRLPVRFTFDNNYFNALYQGIPIGGYTRMVENMLDGIEVRLSTDYLKEKEELDKLASNVVYTGPIDEYFGYKLGTLEYRSVRFETEVLDMPNYQGNAAVNYTDEKSPYTRIIEHKWFEFGKDENGNELPKTVISREYSSE
;
A
#
# COMPACT_ATOMS: atom_id res chain seq x y z
N GLN A 1 -15.99 4.14 18.31
CA GLN A 1 -15.78 3.53 19.65
C GLN A 1 -16.02 4.53 20.79
N ALA A 2 -15.47 5.77 20.75
CA ALA A 2 -15.71 6.75 21.80
C ALA A 2 -17.19 7.15 21.85
N ALA A 3 -17.83 7.37 20.70
CA ALA A 3 -19.26 7.64 20.58
C ALA A 3 -20.10 6.43 21.08
N ASP A 4 -19.73 5.20 20.69
CA ASP A 4 -20.37 3.96 21.19
C ASP A 4 -20.29 3.84 22.72
N ALA A 5 -19.26 4.41 23.34
CA ALA A 5 -19.10 4.49 24.79
C ALA A 5 -19.81 5.71 25.42
N GLY A 6 -20.69 6.39 24.69
CA GLY A 6 -21.47 7.53 25.15
C GLY A 6 -20.66 8.82 25.31
N LYS A 7 -19.47 8.92 24.70
CA LYS A 7 -18.68 10.15 24.71
C LYS A 7 -19.14 11.10 23.61
N LYS A 8 -19.15 12.40 23.92
CA LYS A 8 -19.30 13.42 22.88
C LYS A 8 -18.00 13.55 22.12
N VAL A 9 -18.06 13.44 20.79
CA VAL A 9 -16.88 13.40 19.92
C VAL A 9 -16.97 14.50 18.88
N LEU A 10 -15.85 15.19 18.67
CA LEU A 10 -15.61 16.09 17.54
C LEU A 10 -14.44 15.54 16.74
N VAL A 11 -14.60 15.38 15.44
CA VAL A 11 -13.54 15.03 14.49
C VAL A 11 -13.16 16.26 13.70
N VAL A 12 -11.87 16.57 13.59
CA VAL A 12 -11.36 17.66 12.75
C VAL A 12 -10.35 17.12 11.75
N ASP A 13 -10.36 17.63 10.53
CA ASP A 13 -9.35 17.35 9.51
C ASP A 13 -9.00 18.63 8.76
N LYS A 14 -7.72 18.85 8.49
CA LYS A 14 -7.24 20.00 7.71
C LYS A 14 -7.62 19.93 6.23
N ARG A 15 -7.99 18.74 5.73
CA ARG A 15 -8.48 18.53 4.36
C ARG A 15 -9.95 18.95 4.25
N ASP A 16 -10.41 19.11 3.03
CA ASP A 16 -11.78 19.39 2.68
C ASP A 16 -12.67 18.14 2.56
N HIS A 17 -12.12 16.98 2.92
CA HIS A 17 -12.79 15.69 2.89
C HIS A 17 -12.45 14.82 4.12
N ILE A 18 -13.32 13.88 4.44
CA ILE A 18 -13.12 12.85 5.47
C ILE A 18 -12.21 11.73 4.96
N ALA A 19 -12.03 10.70 5.79
CA ALA A 19 -11.32 9.44 5.51
C ALA A 19 -9.79 9.56 5.37
N GLY A 20 -9.21 10.77 5.49
CA GLY A 20 -7.75 10.92 5.49
C GLY A 20 -7.10 10.26 4.28
N ASN A 21 -6.09 9.40 4.50
CA ASN A 21 -5.36 8.73 3.41
C ASN A 21 -6.14 7.60 2.72
N VAL A 22 -7.23 7.11 3.32
CA VAL A 22 -8.08 6.09 2.66
C VAL A 22 -9.21 6.69 1.84
N TYR A 23 -9.21 8.02 1.66
CA TYR A 23 -10.21 8.70 0.85
C TYR A 23 -10.31 8.11 -0.56
N THR A 24 -11.53 7.78 -0.95
CA THR A 24 -11.90 7.36 -2.30
C THR A 24 -12.89 8.35 -2.89
N GLU A 25 -12.69 8.71 -4.15
CA GLU A 25 -13.66 9.51 -4.91
C GLU A 25 -14.18 8.71 -6.11
N LYS A 26 -15.41 9.00 -6.55
CA LYS A 26 -16.02 8.30 -7.68
C LYS A 26 -15.74 9.04 -8.99
N ILE A 27 -14.96 8.43 -9.89
CA ILE A 27 -14.64 8.96 -11.23
C ILE A 27 -15.08 7.93 -12.26
N GLU A 28 -15.93 8.30 -13.22
CA GLU A 28 -16.49 7.40 -14.26
C GLU A 28 -17.09 6.11 -13.67
N GLY A 29 -17.70 6.20 -12.49
CA GLY A 29 -18.28 5.05 -11.78
C GLY A 29 -17.29 4.20 -10.99
N ILE A 30 -15.99 4.52 -11.02
CA ILE A 30 -14.90 3.79 -10.37
C ILE A 30 -14.55 4.47 -9.04
N ASN A 31 -14.39 3.71 -7.97
CA ASN A 31 -13.86 4.20 -6.70
C ASN A 31 -12.33 4.35 -6.79
N VAL A 32 -11.87 5.58 -6.95
CA VAL A 32 -10.45 5.93 -7.10
C VAL A 32 -9.83 6.19 -5.73
N HIS A 33 -8.81 5.43 -5.36
CA HIS A 33 -8.05 5.62 -4.13
C HIS A 33 -7.09 6.80 -4.32
N ARG A 34 -7.46 7.97 -3.78
CA ARG A 34 -6.79 9.24 -4.09
C ARG A 34 -5.34 9.32 -3.61
N TYR A 35 -5.03 8.66 -2.51
CA TYR A 35 -3.71 8.68 -1.87
C TYR A 35 -3.00 7.33 -1.91
N GLY A 36 -3.24 6.56 -2.97
CA GLY A 36 -2.63 5.25 -3.20
C GLY A 36 -3.52 4.07 -2.82
N ALA A 37 -3.10 2.89 -3.25
CA ALA A 37 -3.86 1.66 -3.03
C ALA A 37 -3.92 1.31 -1.54
N HIS A 38 -5.12 1.25 -1.00
CA HIS A 38 -5.39 0.77 0.34
C HIS A 38 -6.22 -0.51 0.23
N ILE A 39 -5.69 -1.61 0.76
CA ILE A 39 -6.38 -2.90 0.83
C ILE A 39 -6.49 -3.26 2.31
N PHE A 40 -7.72 -3.37 2.80
CA PHE A 40 -7.93 -3.79 4.19
C PHE A 40 -7.53 -5.25 4.36
N HIS A 41 -6.73 -5.53 5.38
CA HIS A 41 -6.38 -6.89 5.77
C HIS A 41 -6.08 -6.97 7.27
N THR A 42 -6.47 -8.08 7.91
CA THR A 42 -6.22 -8.31 9.33
C THR A 42 -6.32 -9.79 9.70
N ASN A 43 -5.61 -10.19 10.76
CA ASN A 43 -5.81 -11.47 11.44
C ASN A 43 -6.72 -11.33 12.67
N ASN A 44 -7.06 -10.09 13.06
CA ASN A 44 -7.85 -9.83 14.25
C ASN A 44 -9.35 -9.88 13.90
N LYS A 45 -10.00 -10.97 14.31
CA LYS A 45 -11.44 -11.20 14.12
C LYS A 45 -12.29 -10.05 14.67
N ARG A 46 -11.93 -9.50 15.84
CA ARG A 46 -12.68 -8.40 16.47
C ARG A 46 -12.65 -7.13 15.61
N VAL A 47 -11.49 -6.84 14.97
CA VAL A 47 -11.38 -5.69 14.05
C VAL A 47 -12.22 -5.92 12.82
N TRP A 48 -12.17 -7.13 12.26
CA TRP A 48 -12.97 -7.51 11.10
C TRP A 48 -14.48 -7.37 11.38
N GLU A 49 -14.96 -7.97 12.47
CA GLU A 49 -16.37 -7.89 12.89
C GLU A 49 -16.81 -6.45 13.19
N TYR A 50 -15.92 -5.64 13.79
CA TYR A 50 -16.23 -4.24 14.07
C TYR A 50 -16.43 -3.43 12.80
N LEU A 51 -15.55 -3.56 11.79
CA LEU A 51 -15.66 -2.82 10.53
C LEU A 51 -16.85 -3.29 9.69
N ASN A 52 -17.21 -4.57 9.74
CA ASN A 52 -18.41 -5.09 9.07
C ASN A 52 -19.73 -4.54 9.61
N ARG A 53 -19.71 -3.77 10.71
CA ARG A 53 -20.89 -2.99 11.15
C ARG A 53 -21.15 -1.78 10.26
N PHE A 54 -20.15 -1.31 9.53
CA PHE A 54 -20.21 -0.06 8.76
C PHE A 54 -20.16 -0.27 7.26
N THR A 55 -19.68 -1.43 6.81
CA THR A 55 -19.58 -1.78 5.39
C THR A 55 -19.56 -3.28 5.22
N GLU A 56 -19.86 -3.75 4.03
CA GLU A 56 -19.53 -5.09 3.57
C GLU A 56 -18.22 -5.03 2.78
N PHE A 57 -17.37 -6.04 2.94
CA PHE A 57 -16.12 -6.17 2.17
C PHE A 57 -16.31 -7.14 1.00
N ASN A 58 -15.76 -6.79 -0.14
CA ASN A 58 -15.69 -7.72 -1.25
C ASN A 58 -14.59 -8.79 -1.02
N ARG A 59 -14.48 -9.75 -1.96
CA ARG A 59 -13.51 -10.84 -1.90
C ARG A 59 -12.16 -10.49 -2.56
N PHE A 60 -11.80 -9.21 -2.68
CA PHE A 60 -10.56 -8.82 -3.33
C PHE A 60 -9.36 -9.44 -2.62
N THR A 61 -8.52 -10.12 -3.41
CA THR A 61 -7.26 -10.70 -2.95
C THR A 61 -6.13 -9.96 -3.64
N ASN A 62 -5.26 -9.33 -2.85
CA ASN A 62 -4.16 -8.56 -3.40
C ASN A 62 -3.09 -9.48 -4.02
N SER A 63 -2.97 -9.43 -5.34
CA SER A 63 -2.01 -10.23 -6.13
C SER A 63 -1.25 -9.32 -7.09
N PRO A 64 -0.35 -8.47 -6.57
CA PRO A 64 0.40 -7.53 -7.41
C PRO A 64 1.36 -8.26 -8.34
N VAL A 65 1.69 -7.60 -9.44
CA VAL A 65 2.65 -8.06 -10.44
C VAL A 65 3.83 -7.09 -10.48
N ALA A 66 5.04 -7.60 -10.64
CA ALA A 66 6.21 -6.80 -10.95
C ALA A 66 6.49 -6.81 -12.45
N ASN A 67 6.77 -5.64 -13.01
CA ASN A 67 7.26 -5.45 -14.37
C ASN A 67 8.73 -5.00 -14.29
N TYR A 68 9.62 -5.82 -14.80
CA TYR A 68 11.04 -5.52 -14.96
C TYR A 68 11.40 -5.47 -16.43
N ASN A 69 11.49 -4.28 -17.03
CA ASN A 69 11.79 -4.08 -18.46
C ASN A 69 10.90 -4.91 -19.38
N GLY A 70 9.60 -5.08 -19.08
CA GLY A 70 8.65 -5.87 -19.86
C GLY A 70 8.56 -7.36 -19.43
N GLU A 71 9.44 -7.85 -18.59
CA GLU A 71 9.29 -9.16 -17.96
C GLU A 71 8.35 -9.09 -16.76
N LEU A 72 7.31 -9.93 -16.75
CA LEU A 72 6.33 -9.94 -15.67
C LEU A 72 6.62 -11.06 -14.67
N TYR A 73 6.56 -10.70 -13.38
CA TYR A 73 6.77 -11.62 -12.26
C TYR A 73 5.64 -11.49 -11.24
N SER A 74 5.22 -12.62 -10.66
CA SER A 74 4.26 -12.61 -9.54
C SER A 74 4.90 -12.08 -8.25
N LEU A 75 4.10 -11.38 -7.45
CA LEU A 75 4.45 -10.99 -6.10
C LEU A 75 3.40 -11.54 -5.11
N PRO A 76 3.79 -11.92 -3.86
CA PRO A 76 5.15 -11.93 -3.32
C PRO A 76 6.04 -12.94 -4.04
N PHE A 77 7.35 -12.97 -3.74
CA PHE A 77 8.28 -13.94 -4.34
C PHE A 77 7.83 -15.36 -4.01
N ASN A 78 7.33 -16.08 -5.01
CA ASN A 78 6.73 -17.40 -4.87
C ASN A 78 7.15 -18.33 -6.01
N MET A 79 6.60 -19.53 -6.06
CA MET A 79 6.97 -20.51 -7.08
C MET A 79 6.69 -20.04 -8.52
N TYR A 80 5.69 -19.17 -8.77
CA TYR A 80 5.51 -18.55 -10.10
C TYR A 80 6.67 -17.61 -10.44
N THR A 81 7.13 -16.83 -9.46
CA THR A 81 8.30 -15.93 -9.61
C THR A 81 9.54 -16.74 -9.95
N PHE A 82 9.80 -17.81 -9.20
CA PHE A 82 11.01 -18.64 -9.36
C PHE A 82 10.97 -19.46 -10.66
N ASN A 83 9.81 -19.99 -11.02
CA ASN A 83 9.64 -20.67 -12.30
C ASN A 83 9.91 -19.72 -13.47
N LYS A 84 9.32 -18.51 -13.45
CA LYS A 84 9.55 -17.47 -14.47
C LYS A 84 11.02 -17.07 -14.57
N MET A 85 11.71 -16.95 -13.43
CA MET A 85 13.09 -16.45 -13.37
C MET A 85 14.12 -17.51 -13.73
N TRP A 86 13.93 -18.74 -13.27
CA TRP A 86 14.94 -19.81 -13.33
C TRP A 86 14.46 -21.10 -14.02
N GLY A 87 13.20 -21.21 -14.40
CA GLY A 87 12.63 -22.43 -14.97
C GLY A 87 12.45 -23.58 -13.98
N VAL A 88 12.63 -23.34 -12.68
CA VAL A 88 12.47 -24.35 -11.64
C VAL A 88 11.00 -24.74 -11.45
N VAL A 89 10.75 -25.99 -11.11
CA VAL A 89 9.40 -26.55 -11.00
C VAL A 89 9.07 -26.94 -9.56
N THR A 90 10.08 -27.31 -8.77
CA THR A 90 9.89 -27.77 -7.40
C THR A 90 10.42 -26.75 -6.36
N PRO A 91 9.84 -26.74 -5.15
CA PRO A 91 10.35 -25.94 -4.04
C PRO A 91 11.83 -26.20 -3.70
N ASP A 92 12.29 -27.45 -3.84
CA ASP A 92 13.68 -27.82 -3.54
C ASP A 92 14.65 -27.21 -4.56
N GLU A 93 14.32 -27.22 -5.84
CA GLU A 93 15.10 -26.57 -6.90
C GLU A 93 15.20 -25.05 -6.65
N ALA A 94 14.09 -24.41 -6.30
CA ALA A 94 14.06 -22.98 -5.99
C ALA A 94 14.93 -22.65 -4.77
N ARG A 95 14.86 -23.44 -3.70
CA ARG A 95 15.72 -23.27 -2.51
C ARG A 95 17.20 -23.41 -2.87
N LYS A 96 17.55 -24.44 -3.63
CA LYS A 96 18.95 -24.67 -4.08
C LYS A 96 19.47 -23.49 -4.91
N MET A 97 18.62 -22.92 -5.78
CA MET A 97 19.02 -21.76 -6.59
C MET A 97 19.29 -20.53 -5.71
N ILE A 98 18.41 -20.23 -4.75
CA ILE A 98 18.61 -19.12 -3.79
C ILE A 98 19.88 -19.37 -2.97
N GLU A 99 20.07 -20.55 -2.39
CA GLU A 99 21.24 -20.84 -1.55
C GLU A 99 22.54 -20.80 -2.36
N LYS A 100 22.55 -21.26 -3.60
CA LYS A 100 23.71 -21.12 -4.49
C LYS A 100 24.13 -19.66 -4.68
N GLN A 101 23.16 -18.78 -4.93
CA GLN A 101 23.42 -17.35 -5.12
C GLN A 101 23.89 -16.66 -3.81
N LYS A 102 23.29 -17.00 -2.68
CA LYS A 102 23.72 -16.52 -1.36
C LYS A 102 25.13 -16.93 -1.03
N GLN A 103 25.49 -18.19 -1.29
CA GLN A 103 26.86 -18.70 -1.10
C GLN A 103 27.86 -18.00 -2.03
N ALA A 104 27.50 -17.79 -3.29
CA ALA A 104 28.33 -17.08 -4.26
C ALA A 104 28.59 -15.61 -3.85
N ALA A 105 27.60 -14.95 -3.23
CA ALA A 105 27.75 -13.59 -2.71
C ALA A 105 28.65 -13.51 -1.48
N GLY A 106 28.79 -14.59 -0.69
CA GLY A 106 29.72 -14.66 0.45
C GLY A 106 29.42 -13.69 1.60
N ILE A 107 28.17 -13.19 1.71
CA ILE A 107 27.78 -12.20 2.71
C ILE A 107 27.47 -12.89 4.04
N SER A 108 28.35 -12.74 5.02
CA SER A 108 28.16 -13.31 6.37
C SER A 108 27.43 -12.34 7.33
N LYS A 109 27.67 -11.04 7.19
CA LYS A 109 27.05 -9.98 8.00
C LYS A 109 26.72 -8.80 7.10
N PRO A 110 25.43 -8.61 6.75
CA PRO A 110 25.03 -7.50 5.89
C PRO A 110 25.23 -6.15 6.57
N HIS A 111 25.79 -5.17 5.86
CA HIS A 111 26.04 -3.81 6.33
C HIS A 111 25.01 -2.81 5.80
N ASN A 112 24.40 -3.10 4.66
CA ASN A 112 23.44 -2.25 3.97
C ASN A 112 22.26 -3.06 3.41
N LEU A 113 21.30 -2.37 2.79
CA LEU A 113 20.10 -2.99 2.26
C LEU A 113 20.40 -3.97 1.12
N GLU A 114 21.33 -3.65 0.22
CA GLU A 114 21.73 -4.53 -0.88
C GLU A 114 22.23 -5.88 -0.35
N GLU A 115 23.21 -5.84 0.54
CA GLU A 115 23.77 -7.05 1.14
C GLU A 115 22.73 -7.85 1.91
N GLN A 116 21.85 -7.14 2.64
CA GLN A 116 20.74 -7.78 3.35
C GLN A 116 19.77 -8.48 2.40
N ALA A 117 19.36 -7.82 1.31
CA ALA A 117 18.46 -8.41 0.33
C ALA A 117 19.08 -9.65 -0.34
N ILE A 118 20.32 -9.53 -0.82
CA ILE A 118 21.04 -10.66 -1.46
C ILE A 118 21.19 -11.84 -0.48
N SER A 119 21.50 -11.57 0.79
CA SER A 119 21.61 -12.61 1.82
C SER A 119 20.28 -13.33 2.12
N LEU A 120 19.15 -12.71 1.81
CA LEU A 120 17.80 -13.28 2.01
C LEU A 120 17.30 -14.05 0.79
N VAL A 121 17.44 -13.47 -0.41
CA VAL A 121 16.74 -13.95 -1.61
C VAL A 121 17.64 -14.26 -2.81
N GLY A 122 18.94 -13.99 -2.71
CA GLY A 122 19.90 -14.14 -3.80
C GLY A 122 19.97 -12.93 -4.73
N THR A 123 20.97 -12.93 -5.62
CA THR A 123 21.32 -11.79 -6.48
C THR A 123 20.25 -11.51 -7.53
N ASP A 124 19.70 -12.55 -8.20
CA ASP A 124 18.76 -12.33 -9.31
C ASP A 124 17.46 -11.65 -8.87
N ILE A 125 16.91 -12.06 -7.73
CA ILE A 125 15.70 -11.45 -7.16
C ILE A 125 16.00 -10.01 -6.73
N TYR A 126 17.16 -9.79 -6.11
CA TYR A 126 17.58 -8.44 -5.73
C TYR A 126 17.66 -7.52 -6.96
N GLU A 127 18.45 -7.89 -7.97
CA GLU A 127 18.69 -7.06 -9.15
C GLU A 127 17.40 -6.77 -9.94
N LYS A 128 16.55 -7.77 -10.16
CA LYS A 128 15.35 -7.61 -10.98
C LYS A 128 14.15 -7.03 -10.23
N LEU A 129 13.95 -7.38 -8.96
CA LEU A 129 12.68 -7.14 -8.29
C LEU A 129 12.75 -6.20 -7.08
N ILE A 130 13.96 -5.92 -6.56
CA ILE A 130 14.12 -5.11 -5.34
C ILE A 130 14.87 -3.82 -5.62
N LYS A 131 16.03 -3.89 -6.25
CA LYS A 131 16.97 -2.79 -6.40
C LYS A 131 16.34 -1.52 -6.98
N GLY A 132 15.90 -1.55 -8.23
CA GLY A 132 15.37 -0.37 -8.91
C GLY A 132 14.10 0.18 -8.26
N TYR A 133 13.22 -0.69 -7.76
CA TYR A 133 12.04 -0.27 -7.00
C TYR A 133 12.42 0.46 -5.71
N THR A 134 13.35 -0.10 -4.94
CA THR A 134 13.82 0.48 -3.68
C THR A 134 14.56 1.80 -3.90
N MET A 135 15.43 1.87 -4.91
CA MET A 135 16.14 3.10 -5.25
C MET A 135 15.18 4.23 -5.62
N LYS A 136 14.13 3.97 -6.41
CA LYS A 136 13.08 4.95 -6.70
C LYS A 136 12.32 5.37 -5.45
N GLN A 137 11.97 4.42 -4.60
CA GLN A 137 11.21 4.67 -3.38
C GLN A 137 11.98 5.53 -2.39
N TRP A 138 13.27 5.30 -2.23
CA TRP A 138 14.12 5.99 -1.26
C TRP A 138 14.92 7.17 -1.83
N GLY A 139 15.06 7.26 -3.16
CA GLY A 139 15.87 8.28 -3.83
C GLY A 139 17.38 8.12 -3.58
N ARG A 140 17.82 6.93 -3.12
CA ARG A 140 19.22 6.61 -2.77
C ARG A 140 19.60 5.21 -3.24
N PRO A 141 20.89 4.95 -3.52
CA PRO A 141 21.38 3.60 -3.78
C PRO A 141 21.12 2.65 -2.60
N CYS A 142 20.84 1.38 -2.90
CA CYS A 142 20.60 0.38 -1.86
C CYS A 142 21.82 0.16 -0.93
N THR A 143 23.02 0.45 -1.41
CA THR A 143 24.28 0.39 -0.64
C THR A 143 24.38 1.47 0.45
N GLU A 144 23.62 2.57 0.33
CA GLU A 144 23.57 3.66 1.31
C GLU A 144 22.40 3.52 2.30
N LEU A 145 21.52 2.57 2.07
CA LEU A 145 20.34 2.33 2.91
C LEU A 145 20.66 1.31 4.00
N PRO A 146 20.19 1.53 5.25
CA PRO A 146 20.44 0.59 6.35
C PRO A 146 19.81 -0.79 6.09
N ALA A 147 20.54 -1.85 6.47
CA ALA A 147 20.10 -3.24 6.32
C ALA A 147 18.74 -3.54 7.00
N PHE A 148 18.42 -2.85 8.09
CA PHE A 148 17.17 -3.10 8.84
C PHE A 148 15.89 -2.73 8.07
N ILE A 149 15.97 -1.92 7.00
CA ILE A 149 14.82 -1.58 6.14
C ILE A 149 14.22 -2.85 5.55
N ILE A 150 15.05 -3.83 5.17
CA ILE A 150 14.61 -5.13 4.69
C ILE A 150 15.02 -6.22 5.68
N LYS A 151 14.34 -6.29 6.82
CA LYS A 151 14.58 -7.38 7.79
C LYS A 151 14.03 -8.72 7.33
N ARG A 152 12.94 -8.69 6.58
CA ARG A 152 12.24 -9.88 6.09
C ARG A 152 11.67 -9.60 4.71
N LEU A 153 11.94 -10.51 3.79
CA LEU A 153 11.28 -10.53 2.49
C LEU A 153 10.35 -11.76 2.47
N PRO A 154 9.09 -11.61 2.09
CA PRO A 154 8.18 -12.74 2.03
C PRO A 154 8.56 -13.65 0.86
N VAL A 155 9.26 -14.74 1.15
CA VAL A 155 9.58 -15.80 0.21
C VAL A 155 8.67 -16.99 0.48
N ARG A 156 7.94 -17.44 -0.54
CA ARG A 156 7.00 -18.55 -0.44
C ARG A 156 7.37 -19.66 -1.42
N PHE A 157 7.58 -20.84 -0.90
CA PHE A 157 7.82 -22.03 -1.74
C PHE A 157 6.50 -22.76 -2.08
N THR A 158 5.49 -21.96 -2.43
CA THR A 158 4.15 -22.39 -2.83
C THR A 158 3.70 -21.56 -4.03
N PHE A 159 2.71 -22.04 -4.77
CA PHE A 159 2.05 -21.31 -5.86
C PHE A 159 0.90 -20.44 -5.32
N ASP A 160 1.22 -19.52 -4.41
CA ASP A 160 0.26 -18.62 -3.78
C ASP A 160 0.61 -17.16 -4.08
N ASN A 161 -0.26 -16.50 -4.84
CA ASN A 161 -0.12 -15.10 -5.25
C ASN A 161 -0.77 -14.11 -4.27
N ASN A 162 -1.44 -14.58 -3.20
CA ASN A 162 -1.99 -13.69 -2.21
C ASN A 162 -0.85 -12.97 -1.48
N TYR A 163 -0.75 -11.65 -1.65
CA TYR A 163 0.32 -10.85 -1.06
C TYR A 163 0.30 -10.88 0.47
N PHE A 164 -0.88 -10.89 1.07
CA PHE A 164 -1.04 -10.90 2.53
C PHE A 164 -1.19 -12.32 3.08
N ASN A 165 -0.72 -12.53 4.31
CA ASN A 165 -0.98 -13.75 5.09
C ASN A 165 -2.18 -13.58 6.04
N ALA A 166 -2.98 -12.55 5.84
CA ALA A 166 -4.11 -12.23 6.68
C ALA A 166 -5.30 -13.14 6.38
N LEU A 167 -6.02 -13.55 7.45
CA LEU A 167 -7.24 -14.36 7.34
C LEU A 167 -8.38 -13.58 6.67
N TYR A 168 -8.42 -12.27 6.90
CA TYR A 168 -9.45 -11.38 6.39
C TYR A 168 -8.80 -10.32 5.52
N GLN A 169 -9.31 -10.13 4.31
CA GLN A 169 -8.92 -9.04 3.43
C GLN A 169 -10.05 -8.70 2.47
N GLY A 170 -10.02 -7.50 1.94
CA GLY A 170 -11.01 -7.04 0.95
C GLY A 170 -10.99 -5.53 0.77
N ILE A 171 -11.85 -5.07 -0.12
CA ILE A 171 -12.13 -3.65 -0.34
C ILE A 171 -13.57 -3.40 0.14
N PRO A 172 -13.84 -2.30 0.87
CA PRO A 172 -15.20 -1.96 1.28
C PRO A 172 -16.05 -1.66 0.04
N ILE A 173 -17.20 -2.32 -0.07
CA ILE A 173 -18.14 -2.10 -1.17
C ILE A 173 -18.67 -0.67 -1.13
N GLY A 174 -18.54 0.04 -2.24
CA GLY A 174 -18.86 1.47 -2.34
C GLY A 174 -17.72 2.41 -1.91
N GLY A 175 -16.55 1.88 -1.62
CA GLY A 175 -15.33 2.64 -1.33
C GLY A 175 -15.13 2.96 0.15
N TYR A 176 -13.91 3.35 0.49
CA TYR A 176 -13.52 3.68 1.87
C TYR A 176 -14.21 4.92 2.42
N THR A 177 -14.46 5.93 1.57
CA THR A 177 -15.13 7.16 2.02
C THR A 177 -16.49 6.85 2.59
N ARG A 178 -17.30 6.04 1.89
CA ARG A 178 -18.62 5.61 2.36
C ARG A 178 -18.55 4.82 3.68
N MET A 179 -17.56 3.94 3.84
CA MET A 179 -17.34 3.24 5.10
C MET A 179 -17.08 4.22 6.25
N VAL A 180 -16.24 5.23 6.00
CA VAL A 180 -15.90 6.25 7.02
C VAL A 180 -17.09 7.16 7.29
N GLU A 181 -17.89 7.53 6.29
CA GLU A 181 -19.17 8.24 6.47
C GLU A 181 -20.07 7.50 7.46
N ASN A 182 -20.27 6.20 7.24
CA ASN A 182 -21.07 5.36 8.14
C ASN A 182 -20.49 5.28 9.56
N MET A 183 -19.14 5.30 9.69
CA MET A 183 -18.47 5.32 11.01
C MET A 183 -18.61 6.67 11.73
N LEU A 184 -18.83 7.74 11.00
CA LEU A 184 -18.97 9.12 11.51
C LEU A 184 -20.44 9.53 11.68
N ASP A 185 -21.38 8.65 11.39
CA ASP A 185 -22.82 8.96 11.54
C ASP A 185 -23.13 9.43 12.97
N GLY A 186 -23.81 10.58 13.06
CA GLY A 186 -24.12 11.25 14.33
C GLY A 186 -22.93 11.91 15.04
N ILE A 187 -21.74 11.98 14.43
CA ILE A 187 -20.55 12.62 15.00
C ILE A 187 -20.33 13.99 14.31
N GLU A 188 -20.06 15.02 15.08
CA GLU A 188 -19.69 16.32 14.54
C GLU A 188 -18.31 16.24 13.86
N VAL A 189 -18.26 16.69 12.59
CA VAL A 189 -17.02 16.75 11.79
C VAL A 189 -16.80 18.17 11.31
N ARG A 190 -15.58 18.67 11.48
CA ARG A 190 -15.13 19.95 10.93
C ARG A 190 -13.98 19.71 9.97
N LEU A 191 -14.23 19.93 8.70
CA LEU A 191 -13.24 19.86 7.63
C LEU A 191 -12.56 21.22 7.44
N SER A 192 -11.48 21.27 6.66
CA SER A 192 -10.66 22.45 6.43
C SER A 192 -10.22 23.15 7.74
N THR A 193 -10.09 22.36 8.80
CA THR A 193 -9.76 22.80 10.16
C THR A 193 -8.41 22.23 10.58
N ASP A 194 -7.40 23.06 10.65
CA ASP A 194 -6.05 22.67 11.07
C ASP A 194 -5.94 22.75 12.61
N TYR A 195 -5.91 21.58 13.25
CA TYR A 195 -5.87 21.50 14.70
C TYR A 195 -4.70 22.32 15.31
N LEU A 196 -3.52 22.31 14.71
CA LEU A 196 -2.37 23.00 15.29
C LEU A 196 -2.49 24.53 15.19
N LYS A 197 -3.18 25.04 14.16
CA LYS A 197 -3.46 26.48 14.02
C LYS A 197 -4.56 26.95 14.95
N GLU A 198 -5.55 26.09 15.22
CA GLU A 198 -6.72 26.39 16.04
C GLU A 198 -6.65 25.72 17.42
N LYS A 199 -5.45 25.28 17.83
CA LYS A 199 -5.24 24.43 19.01
C LYS A 199 -5.84 25.02 20.29
N GLU A 200 -5.63 26.30 20.56
CA GLU A 200 -6.13 26.96 21.78
C GLU A 200 -7.66 26.95 21.88
N GLU A 201 -8.36 27.09 20.76
CA GLU A 201 -9.83 27.07 20.73
C GLU A 201 -10.36 25.64 20.76
N LEU A 202 -9.74 24.73 20.05
CA LEU A 202 -10.17 23.32 20.01
C LEU A 202 -9.92 22.58 21.33
N ASP A 203 -8.83 22.89 22.02
CA ASP A 203 -8.52 22.31 23.34
C ASP A 203 -9.55 22.70 24.41
N LYS A 204 -10.22 23.85 24.28
CA LYS A 204 -11.32 24.27 25.19
C LYS A 204 -12.59 23.41 25.02
N LEU A 205 -12.74 22.74 23.86
CA LEU A 205 -13.94 22.00 23.53
C LEU A 205 -13.90 20.55 24.06
N ALA A 206 -12.73 20.01 24.38
CA ALA A 206 -12.58 18.62 24.75
C ALA A 206 -11.57 18.39 25.89
N SER A 207 -11.89 17.50 26.80
CA SER A 207 -10.99 17.09 27.89
C SER A 207 -9.87 16.16 27.46
N ASN A 208 -10.01 15.51 26.30
CA ASN A 208 -9.03 14.60 25.74
C ASN A 208 -8.90 14.82 24.24
N VAL A 209 -7.67 14.86 23.75
CA VAL A 209 -7.34 15.00 22.33
C VAL A 209 -6.58 13.76 21.86
N VAL A 210 -7.00 13.21 20.72
CA VAL A 210 -6.26 12.15 20.01
C VAL A 210 -5.73 12.77 18.72
N TYR A 211 -4.46 13.13 18.73
CA TYR A 211 -3.79 13.72 17.58
C TYR A 211 -3.14 12.63 16.73
N THR A 212 -3.49 12.58 15.44
CA THR A 212 -3.00 11.57 14.48
C THR A 212 -2.13 12.18 13.35
N GLY A 213 -1.80 13.46 13.46
CA GLY A 213 -0.87 14.14 12.56
C GLY A 213 0.60 13.88 12.90
N PRO A 214 1.55 14.56 12.23
CA PRO A 214 2.97 14.40 12.48
C PRO A 214 3.34 14.75 13.94
N ILE A 215 4.01 13.82 14.60
CA ILE A 215 4.33 13.97 16.03
C ILE A 215 5.35 15.09 16.28
N ASP A 216 6.30 15.24 15.38
CA ASP A 216 7.32 16.32 15.44
C ASP A 216 6.69 17.70 15.28
N GLU A 217 5.72 17.85 14.37
CA GLU A 217 4.92 19.06 14.19
C GLU A 217 4.12 19.39 15.46
N TYR A 218 3.50 18.37 16.09
CA TYR A 218 2.76 18.56 17.35
C TYR A 218 3.61 19.15 18.45
N PHE A 219 4.88 18.77 18.54
CA PHE A 219 5.83 19.32 19.51
C PHE A 219 6.62 20.54 19.00
N GLY A 220 6.19 21.13 17.87
CA GLY A 220 6.83 22.31 17.29
C GLY A 220 8.30 22.06 16.91
N TYR A 221 8.60 20.85 16.46
CA TYR A 221 9.94 20.41 16.01
C TYR A 221 11.07 20.62 17.04
N LYS A 222 10.74 20.62 18.33
CA LYS A 222 11.70 20.88 19.43
C LYS A 222 12.86 19.87 19.48
N LEU A 223 12.65 18.66 18.97
CA LEU A 223 13.67 17.60 18.90
C LEU A 223 14.19 17.37 17.48
N GLY A 224 13.90 18.28 16.55
CA GLY A 224 14.19 18.17 15.13
C GLY A 224 13.01 17.60 14.35
N THR A 225 13.17 17.57 13.02
CA THR A 225 12.19 17.01 12.08
C THR A 225 12.45 15.53 11.83
N LEU A 226 11.39 14.75 11.71
CA LEU A 226 11.48 13.37 11.25
C LEU A 226 11.55 13.35 9.73
N GLU A 227 12.51 12.61 9.19
CA GLU A 227 12.63 12.41 7.75
C GLU A 227 11.54 11.43 7.26
N TYR A 228 10.90 11.77 6.15
CA TYR A 228 9.96 10.91 5.45
C TYR A 228 10.04 11.13 3.95
N ARG A 229 9.48 10.19 3.20
CA ARG A 229 9.32 10.32 1.75
C ARG A 229 7.84 10.52 1.43
N SER A 230 7.56 11.42 0.52
CA SER A 230 6.20 11.65 0.02
C SER A 230 5.91 10.77 -1.20
N VAL A 231 4.65 10.62 -1.51
CA VAL A 231 4.17 9.94 -2.72
C VAL A 231 3.27 10.89 -3.49
N ARG A 232 3.54 11.04 -4.77
CA ARG A 232 2.75 11.84 -5.70
C ARG A 232 2.06 10.91 -6.69
N PHE A 233 0.81 11.21 -7.00
CA PHE A 233 0.00 10.44 -7.95
C PHE A 233 -0.37 11.29 -9.16
N GLU A 234 -0.25 10.71 -10.35
CA GLU A 234 -0.79 11.24 -11.59
C GLU A 234 -1.94 10.33 -12.02
N THR A 235 -3.17 10.86 -11.91
CA THR A 235 -4.39 10.11 -12.20
C THR A 235 -4.91 10.48 -13.58
N GLU A 236 -5.29 9.48 -14.36
CA GLU A 236 -5.74 9.62 -15.75
C GLU A 236 -6.94 8.71 -16.01
N VAL A 237 -7.96 9.25 -16.68
CA VAL A 237 -9.10 8.49 -17.21
C VAL A 237 -8.76 8.03 -18.62
N LEU A 238 -8.86 6.73 -18.88
CA LEU A 238 -8.59 6.14 -20.17
C LEU A 238 -9.90 5.63 -20.82
N ASP A 239 -10.09 5.94 -22.08
CA ASP A 239 -11.22 5.48 -22.88
C ASP A 239 -10.97 4.06 -23.42
N MET A 240 -10.78 3.14 -22.49
CA MET A 240 -10.61 1.71 -22.72
C MET A 240 -11.06 0.92 -21.50
N PRO A 241 -11.56 -0.32 -21.67
CA PRO A 241 -12.09 -1.09 -20.57
C PRO A 241 -11.02 -1.72 -19.66
N ASN A 242 -9.77 -1.83 -20.10
CA ASN A 242 -8.70 -2.50 -19.38
C ASN A 242 -7.34 -1.98 -19.85
N TYR A 243 -6.50 -1.55 -18.92
CA TYR A 243 -5.16 -1.03 -19.21
C TYR A 243 -4.07 -2.07 -18.94
N GLN A 244 -4.07 -2.69 -17.77
CA GLN A 244 -3.02 -3.62 -17.34
C GLN A 244 -3.53 -4.96 -16.79
N GLY A 245 -4.86 -5.12 -16.64
CA GLY A 245 -5.46 -6.38 -16.21
C GLY A 245 -5.24 -6.76 -14.75
N ASN A 246 -4.75 -5.83 -13.93
CA ASN A 246 -4.51 -6.02 -12.50
C ASN A 246 -4.61 -4.69 -11.75
N ALA A 247 -5.05 -4.74 -10.49
CA ALA A 247 -5.17 -3.56 -9.66
C ALA A 247 -3.83 -2.85 -9.41
N ALA A 248 -2.73 -3.59 -9.29
CA ALA A 248 -1.41 -3.01 -9.02
C ALA A 248 -0.30 -3.72 -9.81
N VAL A 249 0.46 -2.95 -10.58
CA VAL A 249 1.69 -3.39 -11.24
C VAL A 249 2.85 -2.53 -10.73
N ASN A 250 3.82 -3.15 -10.10
CA ASN A 250 5.04 -2.50 -9.61
C ASN A 250 6.10 -2.49 -10.72
N TYR A 251 6.67 -1.35 -11.02
CA TYR A 251 7.76 -1.21 -11.98
C TYR A 251 9.09 -1.27 -11.22
N THR A 252 9.79 -2.37 -11.37
CA THR A 252 10.99 -2.67 -10.58
C THR A 252 12.29 -2.32 -11.30
N ASP A 253 12.23 -1.94 -12.58
CA ASP A 253 13.35 -1.42 -13.33
C ASP A 253 13.70 0.03 -12.95
N GLU A 254 14.90 0.49 -13.33
CA GLU A 254 15.38 1.85 -13.06
C GLU A 254 14.93 2.88 -14.11
N LYS A 255 14.46 2.44 -15.28
CA LYS A 255 14.10 3.32 -16.40
C LYS A 255 12.72 3.95 -16.22
N SER A 256 11.79 3.22 -15.64
CA SER A 256 10.45 3.71 -15.35
C SER A 256 10.51 4.75 -14.22
N PRO A 257 9.99 5.96 -14.41
CA PRO A 257 10.11 7.03 -13.41
C PRO A 257 9.15 6.84 -12.22
N TYR A 258 8.14 6.00 -12.36
CA TYR A 258 7.16 5.68 -11.33
C TYR A 258 7.47 4.31 -10.69
N THR A 259 7.03 4.15 -9.46
CA THR A 259 7.18 2.90 -8.71
C THR A 259 6.07 1.90 -9.03
N ARG A 260 4.87 2.41 -9.34
CA ARG A 260 3.67 1.59 -9.51
C ARG A 260 2.68 2.26 -10.45
N ILE A 261 1.88 1.44 -11.14
CA ILE A 261 0.61 1.87 -11.73
C ILE A 261 -0.51 1.13 -11.01
N ILE A 262 -1.50 1.89 -10.58
CA ILE A 262 -2.74 1.40 -9.99
C ILE A 262 -3.83 1.54 -11.03
N GLU A 263 -4.55 0.46 -11.35
CA GLU A 263 -5.77 0.48 -12.16
C GLU A 263 -6.96 0.22 -11.23
N HIS A 264 -7.64 1.29 -10.84
CA HIS A 264 -8.54 1.32 -9.69
C HIS A 264 -9.76 0.42 -9.83
N LYS A 265 -10.31 0.26 -11.03
CA LYS A 265 -11.49 -0.59 -11.25
C LYS A 265 -11.31 -2.04 -10.83
N TRP A 266 -10.08 -2.55 -10.85
CA TRP A 266 -9.81 -3.96 -10.50
C TRP A 266 -9.90 -4.26 -9.01
N PHE A 267 -9.97 -3.24 -8.15
CA PHE A 267 -10.31 -3.44 -6.74
C PHE A 267 -11.75 -3.93 -6.57
N GLU A 268 -12.63 -3.63 -7.54
CA GLU A 268 -14.04 -4.03 -7.57
C GLU A 268 -14.38 -4.87 -8.82
N PHE A 269 -13.39 -5.65 -9.30
CA PHE A 269 -13.51 -6.61 -10.41
C PHE A 269 -13.95 -5.99 -11.74
N GLY A 270 -13.71 -4.70 -11.96
CA GLY A 270 -14.03 -3.99 -13.21
C GLY A 270 -15.51 -3.74 -13.45
N LYS A 271 -16.35 -3.85 -12.41
CA LYS A 271 -17.82 -3.76 -12.50
C LYS A 271 -18.34 -2.59 -11.68
N ASP A 272 -19.51 -2.09 -12.09
CA ASP A 272 -20.29 -1.14 -11.32
C ASP A 272 -21.12 -1.84 -10.21
N GLU A 273 -21.88 -1.06 -9.44
CA GLU A 273 -22.74 -1.54 -8.35
C GLU A 273 -23.85 -2.49 -8.84
N ASN A 274 -24.20 -2.46 -10.12
CA ASN A 274 -25.20 -3.32 -10.75
C ASN A 274 -24.61 -4.56 -11.42
N GLY A 275 -23.28 -4.72 -11.37
CA GLY A 275 -22.54 -5.82 -11.98
C GLY A 275 -22.26 -5.64 -13.48
N ASN A 276 -22.48 -4.44 -14.05
CA ASN A 276 -22.16 -4.15 -15.45
C ASN A 276 -20.67 -3.85 -15.59
N GLU A 277 -20.08 -4.22 -16.71
CA GLU A 277 -18.70 -3.88 -17.04
C GLU A 277 -18.55 -2.36 -17.28
N LEU A 278 -17.51 -1.76 -16.71
CA LEU A 278 -17.20 -0.36 -16.91
C LEU A 278 -16.43 -0.18 -18.22
N PRO A 279 -16.92 0.69 -19.16
CA PRO A 279 -16.33 0.84 -20.49
C PRO A 279 -14.99 1.59 -20.44
N LYS A 280 -14.74 2.38 -19.38
CA LYS A 280 -13.52 3.14 -19.16
C LYS A 280 -12.74 2.57 -17.98
N THR A 281 -11.49 3.00 -17.86
CA THR A 281 -10.68 2.73 -16.68
C THR A 281 -10.00 3.99 -16.16
N VAL A 282 -9.62 3.97 -14.88
CA VAL A 282 -8.86 5.04 -14.23
C VAL A 282 -7.58 4.45 -13.70
N ILE A 283 -6.45 5.03 -14.10
CA ILE A 283 -5.13 4.64 -13.59
C ILE A 283 -4.52 5.77 -12.77
N SER A 284 -3.66 5.40 -11.82
CA SER A 284 -2.78 6.34 -11.12
C SER A 284 -1.35 5.85 -11.19
N ARG A 285 -0.44 6.70 -11.70
CA ARG A 285 1.00 6.47 -11.63
C ARG A 285 1.52 7.02 -10.31
N GLU A 286 2.22 6.17 -9.56
CA GLU A 286 2.77 6.50 -8.24
C GLU A 286 4.24 6.88 -8.37
N TYR A 287 4.60 8.06 -7.90
CA TYR A 287 5.97 8.56 -7.86
C TYR A 287 6.39 8.80 -6.43
N SER A 288 7.56 8.33 -6.06
CA SER A 288 8.20 8.75 -4.81
C SER A 288 8.81 10.14 -5.01
N SER A 289 8.67 11.00 -4.01
CA SER A 289 9.17 12.39 -4.03
C SER A 289 9.72 12.79 -2.66
N GLU A 290 10.48 13.86 -2.65
CA GLU A 290 10.95 14.52 -1.42
C GLU A 290 9.89 15.42 -0.82
#